data_e87dddb7fbeeed5dba2919524e84a032
#
_entry.id   e87dddb7fbeeed5dba2919524e84a032
#
_cell.length_a   1.000
_cell.length_b   1.000
_cell.length_c   1.000
_cell.angle_alpha   90.00
_cell.angle_beta   90.00
_cell.angle_gamma   90.00
#
_symmetry.space_group_name_H-M   'P 1'
#
loop_
_entity.id
_entity.type
_entity.pdbx_description
1 polymer ?
#
loop_
_entity_poly.entity_id
_entity_poly.type
_entity_poly.pdbx_seq_one_letter_code
_entity_poly.pdbx_strand_id
1 'polypeptide(L)'
;MQLKTTARLCIAALLVAGGALAQAATAEQSYVQSAQTINHAELALGQLAQQQGSSDEVKQMARTMVERHSALSAQLADLARERAIATPQHPSTEDERVHDRLAKLSGTSFDEAFKQAVADVHTRELALHRGEVERDGDAGLRGYAQSRVSALEASMAQAKDEW
;
A
#
# COMPACT_ATOMS: atom_id res chain seq x y z
N MET A 1 58.18 0.88 22.92
CA MET A 1 56.92 0.52 23.59
C MET A 1 55.83 1.48 23.14
N GLN A 2 55.22 1.27 22.00
CA GLN A 2 54.03 2.00 21.48
C GLN A 2 53.41 1.21 20.32
N LEU A 3 52.57 0.22 20.60
CA LEU A 3 51.76 -0.47 19.59
C LEU A 3 50.57 -1.12 20.32
N LYS A 4 49.55 -0.34 20.72
CA LYS A 4 48.27 -0.86 21.24
C LYS A 4 47.09 0.13 21.09
N THR A 5 46.99 1.00 20.11
CA THR A 5 45.88 1.99 20.07
C THR A 5 45.03 1.98 18.78
N THR A 6 45.34 1.17 17.77
CA THR A 6 44.64 1.22 16.48
C THR A 6 43.53 0.18 16.27
N ALA A 7 43.40 -0.80 17.15
CA ALA A 7 42.42 -1.91 16.95
C ALA A 7 41.00 -1.61 17.45
N ARG A 8 40.77 -0.56 18.23
CA ARG A 8 39.45 -0.28 18.84
C ARG A 8 38.51 0.59 17.98
N LEU A 9 39.02 1.35 17.01
CA LEU A 9 38.18 2.20 16.17
C LEU A 9 37.45 1.47 15.04
N CYS A 10 38.00 0.35 14.51
CA CYS A 10 37.37 -0.37 13.38
C CYS A 10 36.15 -1.18 13.80
N ILE A 11 36.04 -1.63 15.04
CA ILE A 11 34.92 -2.47 15.50
C ILE A 11 33.64 -1.64 15.72
N ALA A 12 33.79 -0.38 16.18
CA ALA A 12 32.63 0.50 16.40
C ALA A 12 31.95 0.93 15.07
N ALA A 13 32.73 1.14 14.00
CA ALA A 13 32.20 1.54 12.69
C ALA A 13 31.43 0.40 12.00
N LEU A 14 31.84 -0.85 12.18
CA LEU A 14 31.17 -2.03 11.63
C LEU A 14 29.81 -2.31 12.29
N LEU A 15 29.65 -2.04 13.58
CA LEU A 15 28.40 -2.23 14.32
C LEU A 15 27.33 -1.20 13.94
N VAL A 16 27.73 0.05 13.65
CA VAL A 16 26.79 1.11 13.24
C VAL A 16 26.29 0.86 11.81
N ALA A 17 27.13 0.42 10.89
CA ALA A 17 26.72 0.10 9.52
C ALA A 17 25.77 -1.11 9.45
N GLY A 18 26.00 -2.13 10.27
CA GLY A 18 25.12 -3.31 10.35
C GLY A 18 23.71 -2.98 10.87
N GLY A 19 23.60 -2.06 11.81
CA GLY A 19 22.31 -1.60 12.34
C GLY A 19 21.47 -0.82 11.33
N ALA A 20 22.09 0.05 10.54
CA ALA A 20 21.40 0.84 9.53
C ALA A 20 20.86 -0.02 8.37
N LEU A 21 21.61 -1.02 7.91
CA LEU A 21 21.19 -1.94 6.86
C LEU A 21 20.03 -2.85 7.32
N ALA A 22 20.07 -3.34 8.55
CA ALA A 22 18.97 -4.14 9.11
C ALA A 22 17.68 -3.31 9.28
N GLN A 23 17.80 -2.04 9.64
CA GLN A 23 16.68 -1.13 9.80
C GLN A 23 16.06 -0.75 8.45
N ALA A 24 16.84 -0.54 7.41
CA ALA A 24 16.37 -0.30 6.05
C ALA A 24 15.60 -1.52 5.52
N ALA A 25 16.14 -2.73 5.66
CA ALA A 25 15.49 -3.96 5.22
C ALA A 25 14.13 -4.20 5.93
N THR A 26 14.02 -3.90 7.23
CA THR A 26 12.75 -4.00 7.97
C THR A 26 11.73 -2.95 7.52
N ALA A 27 12.19 -1.76 7.16
CA ALA A 27 11.33 -0.67 6.68
C ALA A 27 10.76 -0.97 5.28
N GLU A 28 11.58 -1.49 4.36
CA GLU A 28 11.15 -1.95 3.04
C GLU A 28 10.15 -3.10 3.14
N GLN A 29 10.43 -4.08 4.00
CA GLN A 29 9.50 -5.18 4.27
C GLN A 29 8.15 -4.66 4.78
N SER A 30 8.15 -3.75 5.74
CA SER A 30 6.92 -3.16 6.29
C SER A 30 6.13 -2.41 5.23
N TYR A 31 6.80 -1.63 4.38
CA TYR A 31 6.18 -0.92 3.27
C TYR A 31 5.50 -1.89 2.30
N VAL A 32 6.24 -2.89 1.79
CA VAL A 32 5.72 -3.88 0.84
C VAL A 32 4.52 -4.62 1.41
N GLN A 33 4.60 -5.06 2.66
CA GLN A 33 3.51 -5.77 3.32
C GLN A 33 2.28 -4.88 3.49
N SER A 34 2.44 -3.63 3.90
CA SER A 34 1.34 -2.68 4.05
C SER A 34 0.69 -2.34 2.70
N ALA A 35 1.49 -2.08 1.67
CA ALA A 35 0.98 -1.78 0.33
C ALA A 35 0.22 -2.99 -0.27
N GLN A 36 0.73 -4.21 -0.07
CA GLN A 36 0.05 -5.40 -0.55
C GLN A 36 -1.27 -5.66 0.20
N THR A 37 -1.30 -5.44 1.51
CA THR A 37 -2.51 -5.51 2.32
C THR A 37 -3.58 -4.53 1.82
N ILE A 38 -3.20 -3.30 1.49
CA ILE A 38 -4.09 -2.29 0.90
C ILE A 38 -4.60 -2.74 -0.48
N ASN A 39 -3.73 -3.26 -1.35
CA ASN A 39 -4.16 -3.80 -2.64
C ASN A 39 -5.22 -4.90 -2.50
N HIS A 40 -5.09 -5.78 -1.50
CA HIS A 40 -6.09 -6.80 -1.22
C HIS A 40 -7.40 -6.22 -0.69
N ALA A 41 -7.35 -5.16 0.12
CA ALA A 41 -8.55 -4.46 0.60
C ALA A 41 -9.31 -3.83 -0.56
N GLU A 42 -8.63 -3.13 -1.46
CA GLU A 42 -9.21 -2.51 -2.64
C GLU A 42 -9.81 -3.56 -3.59
N LEU A 43 -9.14 -4.70 -3.80
CA LEU A 43 -9.68 -5.80 -4.57
C LEU A 43 -10.97 -6.35 -3.96
N ALA A 44 -10.99 -6.59 -2.65
CA ALA A 44 -12.16 -7.12 -1.96
C ALA A 44 -13.35 -6.15 -2.02
N LEU A 45 -13.10 -4.85 -1.79
CA LEU A 45 -14.13 -3.81 -1.89
C LEU A 45 -14.67 -3.68 -3.32
N GLY A 46 -13.79 -3.69 -4.33
CA GLY A 46 -14.19 -3.63 -5.73
C GLY A 46 -15.03 -4.84 -6.15
N GLN A 47 -14.65 -6.06 -5.75
CA GLN A 47 -15.41 -7.28 -6.02
C GLN A 47 -16.79 -7.23 -5.37
N LEU A 48 -16.90 -6.77 -4.13
CA LEU A 48 -18.17 -6.58 -3.44
C LEU A 48 -19.05 -5.57 -4.18
N ALA A 49 -18.49 -4.43 -4.60
CA ALA A 49 -19.24 -3.39 -5.29
C ALA A 49 -19.66 -3.77 -6.71
N GLN A 50 -18.92 -4.66 -7.39
CA GLN A 50 -19.41 -5.25 -8.65
C GLN A 50 -20.69 -6.07 -8.46
N GLN A 51 -20.86 -6.69 -7.30
CA GLN A 51 -22.00 -7.55 -6.98
C GLN A 51 -23.16 -6.74 -6.40
N GLN A 52 -22.91 -5.78 -5.52
CA GLN A 52 -23.92 -5.10 -4.70
C GLN A 52 -24.16 -3.63 -5.09
N GLY A 53 -23.28 -3.01 -5.88
CA GLY A 53 -23.45 -1.65 -6.33
C GLY A 53 -24.82 -1.45 -7.00
N SER A 54 -25.53 -0.40 -6.64
CA SER A 54 -26.84 -0.13 -7.22
C SER A 54 -26.78 0.77 -8.46
N SER A 55 -25.86 1.73 -8.47
CA SER A 55 -25.67 2.64 -9.60
C SER A 55 -24.65 2.09 -10.62
N ASP A 56 -24.82 2.50 -11.88
CA ASP A 56 -23.87 2.16 -12.96
C ASP A 56 -22.50 2.80 -12.70
N GLU A 57 -22.47 3.97 -12.07
CA GLU A 57 -21.25 4.67 -11.65
C GLU A 57 -20.42 3.82 -10.67
N VAL A 58 -21.05 3.33 -9.59
CA VAL A 58 -20.38 2.47 -8.60
C VAL A 58 -19.92 1.16 -9.23
N LYS A 59 -20.71 0.53 -10.08
CA LYS A 59 -20.30 -0.68 -10.80
C LYS A 59 -19.12 -0.44 -11.74
N GLN A 60 -19.07 0.72 -12.42
CA GLN A 60 -17.95 1.08 -13.28
C GLN A 60 -16.69 1.36 -12.46
N MET A 61 -16.80 2.13 -11.37
CA MET A 61 -15.71 2.37 -10.42
C MET A 61 -15.15 1.02 -9.90
N ALA A 62 -16.02 0.11 -9.49
CA ALA A 62 -15.66 -1.20 -8.99
C ALA A 62 -14.88 -2.05 -10.02
N ARG A 63 -15.29 -2.04 -11.30
CA ARG A 63 -14.55 -2.74 -12.38
C ARG A 63 -13.15 -2.18 -12.56
N THR A 64 -13.03 -0.86 -12.67
CA THR A 64 -11.75 -0.16 -12.81
C THR A 64 -10.83 -0.42 -11.61
N MET A 65 -11.40 -0.44 -10.41
CA MET A 65 -10.68 -0.72 -9.16
C MET A 65 -10.12 -2.14 -9.14
N VAL A 66 -10.93 -3.16 -9.46
CA VAL A 66 -10.47 -4.55 -9.52
C VAL A 66 -9.37 -4.73 -10.57
N GLU A 67 -9.53 -4.19 -11.77
CA GLU A 67 -8.51 -4.27 -12.83
C GLU A 67 -7.20 -3.61 -12.38
N ARG A 68 -7.27 -2.40 -11.86
CA ARG A 68 -6.11 -1.63 -11.40
C ARG A 68 -5.37 -2.34 -10.27
N HIS A 69 -6.08 -2.72 -9.21
CA HIS A 69 -5.43 -3.30 -8.02
C HIS A 69 -4.97 -4.74 -8.25
N SER A 70 -5.55 -5.47 -9.20
CA SER A 70 -4.98 -6.75 -9.66
C SER A 70 -3.60 -6.56 -10.31
N ALA A 71 -3.46 -5.57 -11.20
CA ALA A 71 -2.18 -5.27 -11.84
C ALA A 71 -1.14 -4.76 -10.83
N LEU A 72 -1.55 -3.88 -9.90
CA LEU A 72 -0.68 -3.33 -8.86
C LEU A 72 -0.20 -4.40 -7.87
N SER A 73 -1.08 -5.32 -7.50
CA SER A 73 -0.73 -6.45 -6.63
C SER A 73 0.30 -7.36 -7.30
N ALA A 74 0.15 -7.65 -8.59
CA ALA A 74 1.13 -8.43 -9.35
C ALA A 74 2.49 -7.71 -9.45
N GLN A 75 2.49 -6.42 -9.80
CA GLN A 75 3.72 -5.62 -9.88
C GLN A 75 4.46 -5.57 -8.54
N LEU A 76 3.74 -5.34 -7.45
CA LEU A 76 4.33 -5.30 -6.11
C LEU A 76 4.84 -6.67 -5.67
N ALA A 77 4.17 -7.76 -6.03
CA ALA A 77 4.62 -9.12 -5.76
C ALA A 77 5.93 -9.45 -6.51
N ASP A 78 6.11 -8.95 -7.72
CA ASP A 78 7.38 -9.10 -8.47
C ASP A 78 8.52 -8.34 -7.76
N LEU A 79 8.30 -7.08 -7.38
CA LEU A 79 9.27 -6.29 -6.61
C LEU A 79 9.63 -6.95 -5.27
N ALA A 80 8.64 -7.52 -4.58
CA ALA A 80 8.84 -8.23 -3.31
C ALA A 80 9.69 -9.50 -3.50
N ARG A 81 9.43 -10.27 -4.57
CA ARG A 81 10.17 -11.50 -4.89
C ARG A 81 11.64 -11.24 -5.15
N GLU A 82 11.96 -10.17 -5.91
CA GLU A 82 13.34 -9.76 -6.19
C GLU A 82 14.12 -9.44 -4.89
N ARG A 83 13.41 -9.06 -3.82
CA ARG A 83 13.97 -8.67 -2.51
C ARG A 83 13.80 -9.74 -1.43
N ALA A 84 13.31 -10.92 -1.80
CA ALA A 84 12.98 -12.01 -0.87
C ALA A 84 12.03 -11.58 0.28
N ILE A 85 11.12 -10.64 0.00
CA ILE A 85 10.09 -10.17 0.94
C ILE A 85 8.83 -11.01 0.77
N ALA A 86 8.37 -11.64 1.86
CA ALA A 86 7.09 -12.33 1.88
C ALA A 86 5.92 -11.31 1.92
N THR A 87 4.91 -11.54 1.06
CA THR A 87 3.73 -10.68 0.97
C THR A 87 2.50 -11.31 1.64
N PRO A 88 1.66 -10.50 2.32
CA PRO A 88 0.34 -10.93 2.78
C PRO A 88 -0.51 -11.41 1.60
N GLN A 89 -1.46 -12.29 1.88
CA GLN A 89 -2.41 -12.80 0.89
C GLN A 89 -3.85 -12.31 1.13
N HIS A 90 -4.06 -11.53 2.18
CA HIS A 90 -5.36 -11.06 2.64
C HIS A 90 -5.31 -9.58 3.05
N PRO A 91 -6.46 -8.88 3.05
CA PRO A 91 -6.62 -7.58 3.67
C PRO A 91 -6.25 -7.62 5.17
N SER A 92 -6.14 -6.44 5.78
CA SER A 92 -6.04 -6.36 7.25
C SER A 92 -7.37 -6.76 7.89
N THR A 93 -7.32 -7.20 9.16
CA THR A 93 -8.54 -7.50 9.93
C THR A 93 -9.49 -6.30 10.01
N GLU A 94 -8.96 -5.07 10.00
CA GLU A 94 -9.82 -3.87 9.98
C GLU A 94 -10.49 -3.69 8.63
N ASP A 95 -9.79 -3.92 7.53
CA ASP A 95 -10.36 -3.85 6.17
C ASP A 95 -11.39 -4.96 5.95
N GLU A 96 -11.17 -6.16 6.48
CA GLU A 96 -12.17 -7.24 6.49
C GLU A 96 -13.45 -6.82 7.24
N ARG A 97 -13.32 -6.14 8.39
CA ARG A 97 -14.49 -5.61 9.10
C ARG A 97 -15.22 -4.52 8.30
N VAL A 98 -14.51 -3.67 7.57
CA VAL A 98 -15.12 -2.69 6.66
C VAL A 98 -15.92 -3.42 5.58
N HIS A 99 -15.30 -4.38 4.91
CA HIS A 99 -15.96 -5.23 3.91
C HIS A 99 -17.24 -5.88 4.46
N ASP A 100 -17.18 -6.51 5.65
CA ASP A 100 -18.32 -7.19 6.27
C ASP A 100 -19.45 -6.23 6.68
N ARG A 101 -19.14 -5.00 7.01
CA ARG A 101 -20.16 -3.95 7.25
C ARG A 101 -20.85 -3.57 5.95
N LEU A 102 -20.07 -3.31 4.89
CA LEU A 102 -20.64 -2.98 3.58
C LEU A 102 -21.48 -4.11 3.00
N ALA A 103 -21.07 -5.37 3.17
CA ALA A 103 -21.79 -6.53 2.67
C ALA A 103 -23.22 -6.67 3.22
N LYS A 104 -23.54 -5.96 4.32
CA LYS A 104 -24.89 -5.93 4.91
C LYS A 104 -25.77 -4.79 4.38
N LEU A 105 -25.22 -3.92 3.55
CA LEU A 105 -25.93 -2.79 2.96
C LEU A 105 -26.40 -3.13 1.56
N SER A 106 -27.35 -2.35 1.03
CA SER A 106 -27.83 -2.46 -0.34
C SER A 106 -28.34 -1.10 -0.85
N GLY A 107 -28.53 -1.00 -2.16
CA GLY A 107 -29.05 0.23 -2.79
C GLY A 107 -28.12 1.43 -2.55
N THR A 108 -28.71 2.61 -2.46
CA THR A 108 -27.98 3.88 -2.28
C THR A 108 -27.11 3.88 -1.02
N SER A 109 -27.59 3.24 0.08
CA SER A 109 -26.79 3.18 1.32
C SER A 109 -25.52 2.36 1.15
N PHE A 110 -25.51 1.33 0.30
CA PHE A 110 -24.29 0.62 -0.08
C PHE A 110 -23.38 1.54 -0.89
N ASP A 111 -23.90 2.19 -1.92
CA ASP A 111 -23.13 3.03 -2.83
C ASP A 111 -22.41 4.16 -2.09
N GLU A 112 -23.11 4.86 -1.18
CA GLU A 112 -22.54 5.92 -0.34
C GLU A 112 -21.45 5.39 0.60
N ALA A 113 -21.73 4.29 1.31
CA ALA A 113 -20.77 3.69 2.23
C ALA A 113 -19.54 3.14 1.50
N PHE A 114 -19.70 2.59 0.29
CA PHE A 114 -18.60 2.12 -0.55
C PHE A 114 -17.70 3.30 -0.98
N LYS A 115 -18.27 4.39 -1.49
CA LYS A 115 -17.51 5.59 -1.88
C LYS A 115 -16.71 6.14 -0.70
N GLN A 116 -17.30 6.20 0.50
CA GLN A 116 -16.60 6.63 1.71
C GLN A 116 -15.46 5.67 2.07
N ALA A 117 -15.67 4.36 2.04
CA ALA A 117 -14.65 3.37 2.33
C ALA A 117 -13.45 3.47 1.36
N VAL A 118 -13.71 3.68 0.06
CA VAL A 118 -12.67 3.91 -0.94
C VAL A 118 -11.87 5.19 -0.63
N ALA A 119 -12.53 6.29 -0.29
CA ALA A 119 -11.86 7.54 0.07
C ALA A 119 -10.94 7.39 1.29
N ASP A 120 -11.40 6.62 2.30
CA ASP A 120 -10.61 6.33 3.51
C ASP A 120 -9.39 5.47 3.19
N VAL A 121 -9.53 4.45 2.33
CA VAL A 121 -8.40 3.61 1.89
C VAL A 121 -7.41 4.42 1.06
N HIS A 122 -7.87 5.22 0.09
CA HIS A 122 -7.01 6.09 -0.72
C HIS A 122 -6.20 7.08 0.14
N THR A 123 -6.80 7.61 1.22
CA THR A 123 -6.09 8.49 2.16
C THR A 123 -4.94 7.77 2.86
N ARG A 124 -5.17 6.54 3.32
CA ARG A 124 -4.13 5.70 3.95
C ARG A 124 -3.05 5.28 2.94
N GLU A 125 -3.47 4.90 1.75
CA GLU A 125 -2.58 4.50 0.65
C GLU A 125 -1.66 5.66 0.25
N LEU A 126 -2.20 6.86 0.08
CA LEU A 126 -1.43 8.06 -0.24
C LEU A 126 -0.39 8.38 0.83
N ALA A 127 -0.75 8.30 2.11
CA ALA A 127 0.19 8.52 3.21
C ALA A 127 1.32 7.49 3.23
N LEU A 128 1.00 6.21 2.99
CA LEU A 128 1.99 5.13 2.92
C LEU A 128 3.00 5.36 1.78
N HIS A 129 2.50 5.66 0.58
CA HIS A 129 3.36 5.84 -0.59
C HIS A 129 4.21 7.12 -0.51
N ARG A 130 3.67 8.22 0.02
CA ARG A 130 4.46 9.44 0.28
C ARG A 130 5.61 9.17 1.26
N GLY A 131 5.35 8.42 2.33
CA GLY A 131 6.40 8.02 3.26
C GLY A 131 7.51 7.19 2.62
N GLU A 132 7.19 6.34 1.62
CA GLU A 132 8.21 5.59 0.87
C GLU A 132 9.00 6.47 -0.11
N VAL A 133 8.33 7.42 -0.77
CA VAL A 133 9.00 8.38 -1.67
C VAL A 133 10.04 9.23 -0.94
N GLU A 134 9.75 9.62 0.29
CA GLU A 134 10.64 10.44 1.14
C GLU A 134 11.78 9.64 1.77
N ARG A 135 11.69 8.31 1.73
CA ARG A 135 12.72 7.44 2.32
C ARG A 135 13.92 7.30 1.38
N ASP A 136 15.11 7.32 1.95
CA ASP A 136 16.34 6.93 1.26
C ASP A 136 16.49 5.40 1.29
N GLY A 137 15.75 4.73 0.38
CA GLY A 137 15.62 3.27 0.29
C GLY A 137 15.74 2.76 -1.13
N ASP A 138 15.18 1.59 -1.38
CA ASP A 138 15.22 0.90 -2.68
C ASP A 138 14.59 1.74 -3.81
N ALA A 139 15.32 1.91 -4.91
CA ALA A 139 14.89 2.73 -6.04
C ALA A 139 13.65 2.16 -6.77
N GLY A 140 13.49 0.84 -6.81
CA GLY A 140 12.34 0.18 -7.43
C GLY A 140 11.06 0.38 -6.61
N LEU A 141 11.15 0.23 -5.29
CA LEU A 141 10.01 0.48 -4.38
C LEU A 141 9.65 1.96 -4.37
N ARG A 142 10.62 2.86 -4.36
CA ARG A 142 10.39 4.31 -4.47
C ARG A 142 9.72 4.69 -5.80
N GLY A 143 10.16 4.11 -6.92
CA GLY A 143 9.54 4.32 -8.24
C GLY A 143 8.09 3.83 -8.29
N TYR A 144 7.81 2.67 -7.70
CA TYR A 144 6.44 2.18 -7.53
C TYR A 144 5.61 3.16 -6.70
N ALA A 145 6.10 3.58 -5.52
CA ALA A 145 5.43 4.52 -4.64
C ALA A 145 5.16 5.87 -5.34
N GLN A 146 6.11 6.42 -6.08
CA GLN A 146 5.96 7.68 -6.82
C GLN A 146 4.83 7.60 -7.85
N SER A 147 4.73 6.49 -8.60
CA SER A 147 3.65 6.27 -9.57
C SER A 147 2.29 6.20 -8.88
N ARG A 148 2.23 5.60 -7.68
CA ARG A 148 1.00 5.50 -6.89
C ARG A 148 0.57 6.87 -6.36
N VAL A 149 1.49 7.66 -5.80
CA VAL A 149 1.20 9.04 -5.34
C VAL A 149 0.54 9.84 -6.45
N SER A 150 1.16 9.87 -7.64
CA SER A 150 0.63 10.64 -8.78
C SER A 150 -0.76 10.17 -9.21
N ALA A 151 -1.00 8.85 -9.25
CA ALA A 151 -2.30 8.30 -9.63
C ALA A 151 -3.40 8.56 -8.60
N LEU A 152 -3.06 8.46 -7.30
CA LEU A 152 -4.01 8.73 -6.21
C LEU A 152 -4.39 10.20 -6.13
N GLU A 153 -3.41 11.11 -6.26
CA GLU A 153 -3.67 12.55 -6.27
C GLU A 153 -4.60 12.94 -7.43
N ALA A 154 -4.38 12.39 -8.62
CA ALA A 154 -5.25 12.61 -9.78
C ALA A 154 -6.66 12.06 -9.52
N SER A 155 -6.81 10.84 -9.00
CA SER A 155 -8.10 10.23 -8.68
C SER A 155 -8.87 11.02 -7.62
N MET A 156 -8.19 11.44 -6.55
CA MET A 156 -8.81 12.22 -5.47
C MET A 156 -9.20 13.64 -5.92
N ALA A 157 -8.48 14.22 -6.87
CA ALA A 157 -8.86 15.52 -7.45
C ALA A 157 -10.15 15.39 -8.28
N GLN A 158 -10.24 14.37 -9.15
CA GLN A 158 -11.46 14.10 -9.92
C GLN A 158 -12.68 13.87 -9.02
N ALA A 159 -12.55 13.07 -7.98
CA ALA A 159 -13.65 12.81 -7.04
C ALA A 159 -14.18 14.07 -6.34
N LYS A 160 -13.34 15.09 -6.11
CA LYS A 160 -13.77 16.36 -5.52
C LYS A 160 -14.59 17.23 -6.47
N ASP A 161 -14.37 17.09 -7.78
CA ASP A 161 -15.07 17.89 -8.79
C ASP A 161 -16.44 17.26 -9.13
N GLU A 162 -16.67 15.98 -8.77
CA GLU A 162 -17.89 15.24 -9.06
C GLU A 162 -18.87 15.17 -7.87
N TRP A 163 -18.49 15.68 -6.67
CA TRP A 163 -19.22 15.59 -5.39
C TRP A 163 -19.43 16.96 -4.77
#